data_4ad418dffc643054016d714f48076045
#
_entry.id   4ad418dffc643054016d714f48076045
#
_cell.length_a   1.000
_cell.length_b   1.000
_cell.length_c   1.000
_cell.angle_alpha   90.00
_cell.angle_beta   90.00
_cell.angle_gamma   90.00
#
_symmetry.space_group_name_H-M   'P 1'
#
loop_
_entity.id
_entity.type
_entity.pdbx_description
1 polymer ?
#
loop_
_entity_poly.entity_id
_entity_poly.type
_entity_poly.pdbx_seq_one_letter_code
_entity_poly.pdbx_strand_id
1 'polypeptide(L)'
;MSRYLSYLNTAAQLIRQYDEVEPFASFLKKYFAQHKKHGSKDRKQIAHLCYCCFRLGKAGLSIPVEERVISGLFLCSREPNELLAALHPEWNELTGLAPGEKIKAAGSLFALSEVFPWQDEMSSGTDHLSFCRSFFVQPDLFLRLRPGMGERVREKLKQAGIAFAACENDCLALPNTAKVDQVLALNKEAVVQDYSSQQTGKLLLSAFEQTKKNVAIWDCCAASGGKSIMVMDLLSGNASLTASDIRESILVNLRKRFDEAGIKNYRSFTADVSTGPLPVPSSSFDLVIVDAPCSGSGTWSRTPEQLVYFEAERIEVYSSLQQKIVQQITDAIKPGGYLLYITCSVFKKENEEVVNGLVKTKAVEIAAMQLLKGYDKSADTLFAALLRRSS
;
A
#
# COMPACT_ATOMS: atom_id res chain seq x y z
N MET A 1 39.63 3.69 -8.15
CA MET A 1 38.48 3.22 -7.31
C MET A 1 37.49 2.49 -8.21
N SER A 2 37.05 1.28 -7.85
CA SER A 2 36.09 0.52 -8.69
C SER A 2 34.78 1.30 -8.82
N ARG A 3 34.12 1.23 -9.98
CA ARG A 3 32.81 1.84 -10.22
C ARG A 3 31.78 1.46 -9.16
N TYR A 4 31.79 0.24 -8.71
CA TYR A 4 30.85 -0.26 -7.70
C TYR A 4 31.10 0.32 -6.31
N LEU A 5 32.35 0.53 -5.94
CA LEU A 5 32.69 1.24 -4.69
C LEU A 5 32.25 2.70 -4.73
N SER A 6 32.32 3.34 -5.90
CA SER A 6 31.77 4.71 -6.08
C SER A 6 30.24 4.72 -5.90
N TYR A 7 29.52 3.70 -6.37
CA TYR A 7 28.07 3.58 -6.15
C TYR A 7 27.74 3.38 -4.67
N LEU A 8 28.47 2.53 -3.96
CA LEU A 8 28.31 2.31 -2.53
C LEU A 8 28.50 3.61 -1.74
N ASN A 9 29.60 4.32 -1.97
CA ASN A 9 29.89 5.58 -1.30
C ASN A 9 28.83 6.65 -1.60
N THR A 10 28.35 6.72 -2.84
CA THR A 10 27.29 7.68 -3.20
C THR A 10 25.96 7.29 -2.53
N ALA A 11 25.62 6.01 -2.47
CA ALA A 11 24.41 5.55 -1.79
C ALA A 11 24.46 5.86 -0.28
N ALA A 12 25.59 5.57 0.37
CA ALA A 12 25.80 5.88 1.78
C ALA A 12 25.72 7.40 2.06
N GLN A 13 26.29 8.23 1.18
CA GLN A 13 26.15 9.68 1.26
C GLN A 13 24.68 10.12 1.16
N LEU A 14 23.92 9.60 0.20
CA LEU A 14 22.50 9.94 0.01
C LEU A 14 21.65 9.56 1.22
N ILE A 15 21.89 8.38 1.79
CA ILE A 15 21.18 7.90 2.99
C ILE A 15 21.46 8.84 4.18
N ARG A 16 22.71 9.29 4.37
CA ARG A 16 23.05 10.26 5.44
C ARG A 16 22.48 11.66 5.22
N GLN A 17 22.25 12.06 3.98
CA GLN A 17 21.72 13.38 3.60
C GLN A 17 20.20 13.46 3.58
N TYR A 18 19.52 12.31 3.57
CA TYR A 18 18.07 12.27 3.52
C TYR A 18 17.46 12.62 4.88
N ASP A 19 16.59 13.63 4.90
CA ASP A 19 15.99 14.25 6.08
C ASP A 19 14.47 14.00 6.24
N GLU A 20 13.88 13.11 5.44
CA GLU A 20 12.44 12.74 5.42
C GLU A 20 11.43 13.87 5.10
N VAL A 21 11.88 15.09 4.81
CA VAL A 21 10.98 16.21 4.49
C VAL A 21 10.11 15.92 3.25
N GLU A 22 10.61 15.11 2.34
CA GLU A 22 9.92 14.69 1.13
C GLU A 22 10.11 13.19 0.86
N PRO A 23 9.26 12.53 0.01
CA PRO A 23 9.49 11.15 -0.38
C PRO A 23 10.89 10.94 -0.97
N PHE A 24 11.56 9.85 -0.59
CA PHE A 24 12.94 9.58 -1.04
C PHE A 24 13.10 9.57 -2.56
N ALA A 25 12.09 9.10 -3.30
CA ALA A 25 12.09 9.17 -4.77
C ALA A 25 12.20 10.63 -5.30
N SER A 26 11.55 11.58 -4.64
CA SER A 26 11.61 13.01 -4.99
C SER A 26 12.98 13.60 -4.65
N PHE A 27 13.51 13.27 -3.48
CA PHE A 27 14.87 13.62 -3.06
C PHE A 27 15.91 13.12 -4.08
N LEU A 28 15.86 11.84 -4.48
CA LEU A 28 16.74 11.27 -5.51
C LEU A 28 16.63 12.00 -6.85
N LYS A 29 15.42 12.33 -7.27
CA LYS A 29 15.19 13.07 -8.53
C LYS A 29 15.87 14.43 -8.50
N LYS A 30 15.76 15.18 -7.40
CA LYS A 30 16.42 16.49 -7.22
C LYS A 30 17.94 16.34 -7.17
N TYR A 31 18.45 15.37 -6.40
CA TYR A 31 19.88 15.09 -6.33
C TYR A 31 20.49 14.80 -7.71
N PHE A 32 19.90 13.88 -8.45
CA PHE A 32 20.42 13.51 -9.78
C PHE A 32 20.22 14.58 -10.86
N ALA A 33 19.29 15.51 -10.68
CA ALA A 33 19.16 16.68 -11.54
C ALA A 33 20.35 17.64 -11.39
N GLN A 34 20.89 17.75 -10.17
CA GLN A 34 22.06 18.58 -9.84
C GLN A 34 23.39 17.86 -10.13
N HIS A 35 23.41 16.51 -10.04
CA HIS A 35 24.64 15.70 -10.20
C HIS A 35 24.63 14.93 -11.54
N LYS A 36 24.74 15.65 -12.66
CA LYS A 36 24.66 15.11 -14.05
C LYS A 36 25.74 14.10 -14.43
N LYS A 37 26.80 13.96 -13.61
CA LYS A 37 27.87 12.97 -13.82
C LYS A 37 27.39 11.52 -13.79
N HIS A 38 26.23 11.24 -13.16
CA HIS A 38 25.66 9.91 -13.08
C HIS A 38 24.76 9.63 -14.29
N GLY A 39 25.12 8.66 -15.12
CA GLY A 39 24.28 8.17 -16.21
C GLY A 39 23.02 7.45 -15.73
N SER A 40 22.13 7.10 -16.65
CA SER A 40 20.86 6.41 -16.31
C SER A 40 21.10 5.08 -15.58
N LYS A 41 22.10 4.29 -16.01
CA LYS A 41 22.47 3.02 -15.37
C LYS A 41 22.99 3.26 -13.94
N ASP A 42 23.86 4.26 -13.76
CA ASP A 42 24.45 4.58 -12.46
C ASP A 42 23.38 4.99 -11.45
N ARG A 43 22.45 5.88 -11.87
CA ARG A 43 21.32 6.33 -11.04
C ARG A 43 20.47 5.18 -10.55
N LYS A 44 20.17 4.20 -11.43
CA LYS A 44 19.39 3.01 -11.06
C LYS A 44 20.14 2.17 -10.02
N GLN A 45 21.46 1.95 -10.19
CA GLN A 45 22.24 1.15 -9.25
C GLN A 45 22.38 1.83 -7.89
N ILE A 46 22.65 3.13 -7.86
CA ILE A 46 22.75 3.91 -6.62
C ILE A 46 21.41 3.91 -5.88
N ALA A 47 20.31 4.19 -6.59
CA ALA A 47 18.96 4.13 -6.01
C ALA A 47 18.63 2.74 -5.45
N HIS A 48 18.96 1.68 -6.20
CA HIS A 48 18.76 0.30 -5.75
C HIS A 48 19.49 0.01 -4.44
N LEU A 49 20.76 0.42 -4.32
CA LEU A 49 21.52 0.29 -3.07
C LEU A 49 20.87 1.02 -1.90
N CYS A 50 20.38 2.25 -2.11
CA CYS A 50 19.67 2.99 -1.06
C CYS A 50 18.40 2.25 -0.62
N TYR A 51 17.57 1.81 -1.55
CA TYR A 51 16.35 1.06 -1.22
C TYR A 51 16.64 -0.27 -0.53
N CYS A 52 17.68 -1.01 -0.94
CA CYS A 52 18.11 -2.22 -0.25
C CYS A 52 18.49 -1.93 1.21
N CYS A 53 19.20 -0.83 1.48
CA CYS A 53 19.52 -0.40 2.84
C CYS A 53 18.27 -0.07 3.65
N PHE A 54 17.33 0.70 3.10
CA PHE A 54 16.09 1.05 3.79
C PHE A 54 15.22 -0.17 4.11
N ARG A 55 15.29 -1.24 3.33
CA ARG A 55 14.56 -2.49 3.58
C ARG A 55 15.03 -3.24 4.83
N LEU A 56 16.19 -2.89 5.38
CA LEU A 56 16.64 -3.36 6.70
C LEU A 56 15.84 -2.72 7.84
N GLY A 57 15.08 -1.66 7.57
CA GLY A 57 14.29 -0.96 8.59
C GLY A 57 15.12 -0.50 9.78
N LYS A 58 14.66 -0.84 10.97
CA LYS A 58 15.36 -0.52 12.23
C LYS A 58 16.52 -1.48 12.52
N ALA A 59 16.68 -2.58 11.77
CA ALA A 59 17.76 -3.54 12.01
C ALA A 59 19.14 -2.93 11.73
N GLY A 60 20.09 -3.21 12.62
CA GLY A 60 21.49 -2.84 12.45
C GLY A 60 21.75 -1.33 12.36
N LEU A 61 21.01 -0.48 13.05
CA LEU A 61 21.24 0.98 13.06
C LEU A 61 22.60 1.39 13.64
N SER A 62 23.22 0.54 14.45
CA SER A 62 24.58 0.73 14.99
C SER A 62 25.70 0.37 14.03
N ILE A 63 25.39 -0.29 12.91
CA ILE A 63 26.38 -0.73 11.91
C ILE A 63 26.68 0.47 10.98
N PRO A 64 27.94 0.63 10.50
CA PRO A 64 28.28 1.63 9.50
C PRO A 64 27.34 1.57 8.28
N VAL A 65 26.97 2.73 7.76
CA VAL A 65 25.98 2.81 6.66
C VAL A 65 26.39 2.01 5.44
N GLU A 66 27.68 1.98 5.11
CA GLU A 66 28.25 1.21 4.00
C GLU A 66 28.02 -0.29 4.20
N GLU A 67 28.23 -0.81 5.39
CA GLU A 67 27.98 -2.21 5.72
C GLU A 67 26.48 -2.54 5.70
N ARG A 68 25.63 -1.61 6.19
CA ARG A 68 24.16 -1.75 6.06
C ARG A 68 23.73 -1.81 4.59
N VAL A 69 24.31 -0.98 3.72
CA VAL A 69 23.99 -0.99 2.28
C VAL A 69 24.34 -2.35 1.67
N ILE A 70 25.51 -2.90 1.98
CA ILE A 70 25.94 -4.23 1.46
C ILE A 70 25.07 -5.34 2.03
N SER A 71 24.78 -5.31 3.33
CA SER A 71 23.88 -6.29 4.00
C SER A 71 22.49 -6.25 3.40
N GLY A 72 21.95 -5.05 3.18
CA GLY A 72 20.65 -4.87 2.52
C GLY A 72 20.65 -5.41 1.09
N LEU A 73 21.69 -5.13 0.31
CA LEU A 73 21.86 -5.70 -1.03
C LEU A 73 21.86 -7.23 -1.00
N PHE A 74 22.62 -7.84 -0.08
CA PHE A 74 22.69 -9.28 0.09
C PHE A 74 21.32 -9.89 0.41
N LEU A 75 20.59 -9.32 1.38
CA LEU A 75 19.28 -9.84 1.77
C LEU A 75 18.23 -9.70 0.66
N CYS A 76 18.28 -8.64 -0.12
CA CYS A 76 17.37 -8.40 -1.23
C CYS A 76 17.73 -9.17 -2.50
N SER A 77 18.97 -9.66 -2.66
CA SER A 77 19.41 -10.41 -3.85
C SER A 77 18.95 -11.86 -3.76
N ARG A 78 18.31 -12.38 -4.79
CA ARG A 78 17.89 -13.78 -4.92
C ARG A 78 18.83 -14.59 -5.80
N GLU A 79 19.61 -13.91 -6.62
CA GLU A 79 20.55 -14.47 -7.58
C GLU A 79 21.86 -13.69 -7.54
N PRO A 80 23.00 -14.31 -7.91
CA PRO A 80 24.28 -13.64 -8.05
C PRO A 80 24.17 -12.41 -8.97
N ASN A 81 24.86 -11.33 -8.62
CA ASN A 81 24.85 -10.10 -9.37
C ASN A 81 26.17 -9.32 -9.31
N GLU A 82 26.43 -8.48 -10.30
CA GLU A 82 27.70 -7.77 -10.45
C GLU A 82 28.03 -6.84 -9.26
N LEU A 83 27.04 -6.22 -8.62
CA LEU A 83 27.25 -5.33 -7.49
C LEU A 83 27.77 -6.11 -6.28
N LEU A 84 27.09 -7.19 -5.93
CA LEU A 84 27.46 -8.01 -4.78
C LEU A 84 28.76 -8.76 -5.04
N ALA A 85 28.99 -9.28 -6.26
CA ALA A 85 30.24 -9.91 -6.64
C ALA A 85 31.45 -8.98 -6.49
N ALA A 86 31.28 -7.68 -6.76
CA ALA A 86 32.34 -6.69 -6.64
C ALA A 86 32.53 -6.15 -5.21
N LEU A 87 31.47 -6.10 -4.41
CA LEU A 87 31.50 -5.52 -3.07
C LEU A 87 31.73 -6.58 -1.98
N HIS A 88 31.17 -7.78 -2.14
CA HIS A 88 31.29 -8.90 -1.22
C HIS A 88 31.15 -10.24 -1.95
N PRO A 89 32.21 -10.74 -2.61
CA PRO A 89 32.15 -11.94 -3.45
C PRO A 89 31.61 -13.18 -2.74
N GLU A 90 31.99 -13.39 -1.48
CA GLU A 90 31.56 -14.55 -0.69
C GLU A 90 30.04 -14.57 -0.47
N TRP A 91 29.43 -13.42 -0.27
CA TRP A 91 27.97 -13.33 -0.12
C TRP A 91 27.24 -13.52 -1.46
N ASN A 92 27.90 -13.21 -2.57
CA ASN A 92 27.31 -13.37 -3.90
C ASN A 92 26.99 -14.85 -4.21
N GLU A 93 27.81 -15.79 -3.72
CA GLU A 93 27.58 -17.23 -3.85
C GLU A 93 26.40 -17.72 -2.96
N LEU A 94 26.03 -16.96 -1.94
CA LEU A 94 25.01 -17.31 -0.95
C LEU A 94 23.65 -16.62 -1.22
N THR A 95 23.48 -15.97 -2.34
CA THR A 95 22.26 -15.21 -2.66
C THR A 95 20.98 -16.06 -2.72
N GLY A 96 21.10 -17.37 -3.00
CA GLY A 96 19.98 -18.32 -2.99
C GLY A 96 19.47 -18.73 -1.60
N LEU A 97 20.18 -18.40 -0.52
CA LEU A 97 19.77 -18.75 0.84
C LEU A 97 18.53 -17.94 1.28
N ALA A 98 17.76 -18.49 2.22
CA ALA A 98 16.69 -17.77 2.88
C ALA A 98 17.22 -16.60 3.73
N PRO A 99 16.47 -15.52 3.93
CA PRO A 99 16.94 -14.32 4.66
C PRO A 99 17.53 -14.61 6.04
N GLY A 100 16.94 -15.53 6.82
CA GLY A 100 17.48 -15.92 8.14
C GLY A 100 18.82 -16.63 8.06
N GLU A 101 19.08 -17.41 7.01
CA GLU A 101 20.38 -18.06 6.77
C GLU A 101 21.42 -17.05 6.29
N LYS A 102 21.02 -16.09 5.47
CA LYS A 102 21.89 -14.97 5.04
C LYS A 102 22.34 -14.12 6.23
N ILE A 103 21.43 -13.81 7.17
CA ILE A 103 21.79 -13.09 8.40
C ILE A 103 22.83 -13.85 9.21
N LYS A 104 22.69 -15.18 9.34
CA LYS A 104 23.71 -16.02 9.99
C LYS A 104 25.04 -16.02 9.23
N ALA A 105 25.00 -16.16 7.91
CA ALA A 105 26.19 -16.12 7.05
C ALA A 105 26.91 -14.75 7.11
N ALA A 106 26.17 -13.68 7.33
CA ALA A 106 26.70 -12.34 7.54
C ALA A 106 27.20 -12.07 8.99
N GLY A 107 27.38 -13.13 9.81
CA GLY A 107 27.88 -12.98 11.17
C GLY A 107 26.85 -12.54 12.20
N SER A 108 25.57 -12.68 11.90
CA SER A 108 24.45 -12.32 12.81
C SER A 108 24.53 -10.88 13.34
N LEU A 109 24.85 -9.94 12.46
CA LEU A 109 25.00 -8.52 12.78
C LEU A 109 23.74 -7.90 13.40
N PHE A 110 22.56 -8.48 13.15
CA PHE A 110 21.26 -8.10 13.69
C PHE A 110 20.28 -9.28 13.63
N ALA A 111 19.18 -9.22 14.37
CA ALA A 111 18.11 -10.20 14.26
C ALA A 111 17.06 -9.79 13.22
N LEU A 112 16.44 -10.78 12.55
CA LEU A 112 15.39 -10.51 11.56
C LEU A 112 14.21 -9.72 12.17
N SER A 113 13.89 -9.97 13.44
CA SER A 113 12.84 -9.27 14.17
C SER A 113 13.07 -7.77 14.35
N GLU A 114 14.32 -7.33 14.29
CA GLU A 114 14.66 -5.91 14.40
C GLU A 114 14.28 -5.10 13.16
N VAL A 115 14.03 -5.75 12.00
CA VAL A 115 13.59 -5.06 10.79
C VAL A 115 12.32 -4.26 11.05
N PHE A 116 11.37 -4.83 11.81
CA PHE A 116 10.13 -4.21 12.23
C PHE A 116 9.93 -4.47 13.73
N PRO A 117 10.41 -3.60 14.63
CA PRO A 117 10.50 -3.90 16.07
C PRO A 117 9.16 -3.80 16.83
N TRP A 118 8.07 -3.40 16.18
CA TRP A 118 6.76 -3.16 16.80
C TRP A 118 5.87 -4.41 16.83
N GLN A 119 6.43 -5.57 17.17
CA GLN A 119 5.71 -6.85 17.19
C GLN A 119 4.46 -6.81 18.08
N ASP A 120 4.57 -6.22 19.28
CA ASP A 120 3.49 -6.14 20.25
C ASP A 120 2.35 -5.18 19.86
N GLU A 121 2.60 -4.31 18.87
CA GLU A 121 1.60 -3.39 18.32
C GLU A 121 0.86 -3.94 17.09
N MET A 122 1.23 -5.13 16.60
CA MET A 122 0.65 -5.68 15.38
C MET A 122 -0.76 -6.24 15.60
N SER A 123 -1.58 -6.13 14.57
CA SER A 123 -2.90 -6.78 14.47
C SER A 123 -2.80 -8.29 14.65
N SER A 124 -3.82 -8.86 15.28
CA SER A 124 -3.86 -10.30 15.52
C SER A 124 -3.78 -11.11 14.24
N GLY A 125 -3.08 -12.24 14.32
CA GLY A 125 -2.87 -13.13 13.17
C GLY A 125 -1.75 -12.71 12.21
N THR A 126 -1.03 -11.62 12.46
CA THR A 126 0.20 -11.29 11.70
C THR A 126 1.33 -12.21 12.14
N ASP A 127 1.97 -12.89 11.21
CA ASP A 127 3.27 -13.56 11.47
C ASP A 127 4.39 -12.54 11.34
N HIS A 128 4.97 -12.14 12.46
CA HIS A 128 5.96 -11.07 12.54
C HIS A 128 7.21 -11.37 11.70
N LEU A 129 7.74 -12.58 11.77
CA LEU A 129 8.97 -12.91 11.03
C LEU A 129 8.72 -13.00 9.52
N SER A 130 7.56 -13.53 9.10
CA SER A 130 7.18 -13.52 7.69
C SER A 130 6.94 -12.11 7.18
N PHE A 131 6.34 -11.24 7.98
CA PHE A 131 6.18 -9.83 7.67
C PHE A 131 7.54 -9.13 7.52
N CYS A 132 8.49 -9.34 8.45
CA CYS A 132 9.86 -8.82 8.34
C CYS A 132 10.57 -9.29 7.06
N ARG A 133 10.42 -10.58 6.69
CA ARG A 133 11.01 -11.14 5.45
C ARG A 133 10.44 -10.48 4.20
N SER A 134 9.18 -10.09 4.21
CA SER A 134 8.51 -9.50 3.05
C SER A 134 9.13 -8.18 2.60
N PHE A 135 9.80 -7.45 3.50
CA PHE A 135 10.48 -6.19 3.14
C PHE A 135 11.66 -6.39 2.19
N PHE A 136 12.30 -7.56 2.18
CA PHE A 136 13.42 -7.86 1.27
C PHE A 136 12.97 -8.16 -0.17
N VAL A 137 11.66 -8.12 -0.42
CA VAL A 137 11.07 -8.37 -1.73
C VAL A 137 10.35 -7.11 -2.20
N GLN A 138 10.62 -6.70 -3.45
CA GLN A 138 9.83 -5.64 -4.07
C GLN A 138 8.44 -6.19 -4.40
N PRO A 139 7.35 -5.55 -3.92
CA PRO A 139 6.00 -5.97 -4.27
C PRO A 139 5.71 -5.91 -5.77
N ASP A 140 4.88 -6.82 -6.23
CA ASP A 140 4.42 -6.85 -7.60
C ASP A 140 3.50 -5.67 -7.95
N LEU A 141 3.33 -5.40 -9.24
CA LEU A 141 2.28 -4.55 -9.77
C LEU A 141 1.02 -5.39 -9.94
N PHE A 142 -0.08 -4.96 -9.34
CA PHE A 142 -1.36 -5.66 -9.48
C PHE A 142 -2.33 -4.87 -10.35
N LEU A 143 -3.03 -5.60 -11.22
CA LEU A 143 -4.13 -5.08 -12.01
C LEU A 143 -5.44 -5.74 -11.58
N ARG A 144 -6.44 -4.93 -11.26
CA ARG A 144 -7.82 -5.37 -11.18
C ARG A 144 -8.45 -5.20 -12.57
N LEU A 145 -8.90 -6.29 -13.15
CA LEU A 145 -9.57 -6.28 -14.45
C LEU A 145 -10.98 -5.70 -14.30
N ARG A 146 -11.39 -4.85 -15.24
CA ARG A 146 -12.75 -4.31 -15.26
C ARG A 146 -13.72 -5.40 -15.77
N PRO A 147 -15.00 -5.34 -15.38
CA PRO A 147 -16.00 -6.32 -15.82
C PRO A 147 -16.01 -6.50 -17.35
N GLY A 148 -15.90 -7.75 -17.79
CA GLY A 148 -15.89 -8.10 -19.21
C GLY A 148 -14.59 -7.83 -19.98
N MET A 149 -13.54 -7.26 -19.33
CA MET A 149 -12.29 -6.90 -20.01
C MET A 149 -11.17 -7.94 -19.87
N GLY A 150 -11.39 -9.00 -19.09
CA GLY A 150 -10.32 -9.93 -18.68
C GLY A 150 -9.59 -10.58 -19.85
N GLU A 151 -10.28 -11.14 -20.83
CA GLU A 151 -9.67 -11.81 -21.99
C GLU A 151 -8.87 -10.82 -22.83
N ARG A 152 -9.48 -9.69 -23.17
CA ARG A 152 -8.85 -8.62 -23.94
C ARG A 152 -7.56 -8.10 -23.29
N VAL A 153 -7.56 -7.90 -21.97
CA VAL A 153 -6.37 -7.43 -21.24
C VAL A 153 -5.26 -8.48 -21.28
N ARG A 154 -5.59 -9.75 -21.02
CA ARG A 154 -4.60 -10.84 -21.07
C ARG A 154 -3.97 -10.98 -22.46
N GLU A 155 -4.78 -10.84 -23.51
CA GLU A 155 -4.29 -10.92 -24.89
C GLU A 155 -3.35 -9.77 -25.22
N LYS A 156 -3.70 -8.51 -24.87
CA LYS A 156 -2.82 -7.35 -25.05
C LYS A 156 -1.49 -7.48 -24.33
N LEU A 157 -1.50 -7.97 -23.08
CA LEU A 157 -0.27 -8.19 -22.30
C LEU A 157 0.62 -9.26 -22.97
N LYS A 158 0.03 -10.37 -23.46
CA LYS A 158 0.77 -11.42 -24.20
C LYS A 158 1.39 -10.87 -25.48
N GLN A 159 0.63 -10.11 -26.26
CA GLN A 159 1.13 -9.50 -27.52
C GLN A 159 2.28 -8.51 -27.28
N ALA A 160 2.25 -7.82 -26.12
CA ALA A 160 3.31 -6.90 -25.71
C ALA A 160 4.50 -7.60 -25.03
N GLY A 161 4.48 -8.93 -24.85
CA GLY A 161 5.54 -9.68 -24.19
C GLY A 161 5.64 -9.39 -22.68
N ILE A 162 4.58 -8.88 -22.06
CA ILE A 162 4.55 -8.60 -20.62
C ILE A 162 4.10 -9.86 -19.87
N ALA A 163 5.00 -10.41 -19.06
CA ALA A 163 4.70 -11.55 -18.21
C ALA A 163 3.68 -11.17 -17.13
N PHE A 164 2.74 -12.07 -16.82
CA PHE A 164 1.79 -11.92 -15.74
C PHE A 164 1.40 -13.28 -15.16
N ALA A 165 1.00 -13.29 -13.89
CA ALA A 165 0.37 -14.42 -13.22
C ALA A 165 -1.09 -14.07 -12.91
N ALA A 166 -2.01 -14.99 -13.15
CA ALA A 166 -3.40 -14.83 -12.73
C ALA A 166 -3.49 -15.07 -11.22
N CYS A 167 -4.11 -14.14 -10.51
CA CYS A 167 -4.49 -14.29 -9.12
C CYS A 167 -5.98 -14.66 -9.02
N GLU A 168 -6.46 -14.80 -7.79
CA GLU A 168 -7.89 -15.01 -7.56
C GLU A 168 -8.74 -13.88 -8.18
N ASN A 169 -9.93 -14.23 -8.66
CA ASN A 169 -10.87 -13.32 -9.33
C ASN A 169 -10.24 -12.67 -10.58
N ASP A 170 -10.63 -11.45 -10.88
CA ASP A 170 -10.12 -10.65 -12.00
C ASP A 170 -8.86 -9.87 -11.63
N CYS A 171 -7.89 -10.53 -11.00
CA CYS A 171 -6.62 -9.94 -10.58
C CYS A 171 -5.44 -10.54 -11.35
N LEU A 172 -4.54 -9.70 -11.84
CA LEU A 172 -3.26 -10.09 -12.43
C LEU A 172 -2.12 -9.50 -11.62
N ALA A 173 -1.08 -10.31 -11.34
CA ALA A 173 0.20 -9.89 -10.79
C ALA A 173 1.22 -9.77 -11.94
N LEU A 174 1.97 -8.68 -11.97
CA LEU A 174 2.98 -8.39 -12.97
C LEU A 174 4.27 -7.92 -12.29
N PRO A 175 5.43 -8.06 -12.95
CA PRO A 175 6.64 -7.40 -12.47
C PRO A 175 6.40 -5.90 -12.27
N ASN A 176 6.91 -5.34 -11.16
CA ASN A 176 6.72 -3.91 -10.82
C ASN A 176 7.30 -2.95 -11.87
N THR A 177 8.15 -3.44 -12.78
CA THR A 177 8.73 -2.69 -13.89
C THR A 177 7.86 -2.69 -15.15
N ALA A 178 6.72 -3.41 -15.16
CA ALA A 178 5.84 -3.52 -16.31
C ALA A 178 5.20 -2.16 -16.66
N LYS A 179 5.36 -1.73 -17.92
CA LYS A 179 4.82 -0.47 -18.43
C LYS A 179 3.42 -0.68 -19.00
N VAL A 180 2.49 -0.98 -18.13
CA VAL A 180 1.10 -1.33 -18.50
C VAL A 180 0.33 -0.16 -19.12
N ASP A 181 0.68 1.06 -18.80
CA ASP A 181 0.11 2.30 -19.35
C ASP A 181 0.39 2.48 -20.84
N GLN A 182 1.41 1.81 -21.38
CA GLN A 182 1.74 1.82 -22.83
C GLN A 182 0.89 0.82 -23.63
N VAL A 183 0.22 -0.13 -22.94
CA VAL A 183 -0.47 -1.27 -23.57
C VAL A 183 -1.96 -1.25 -23.29
N LEU A 184 -2.36 -0.80 -22.11
CA LEU A 184 -3.73 -0.85 -21.62
C LEU A 184 -4.31 0.55 -21.47
N ALA A 185 -5.60 0.69 -21.78
CA ALA A 185 -6.39 1.85 -21.39
C ALA A 185 -6.73 1.72 -19.89
N LEU A 186 -5.85 2.26 -19.03
CA LEU A 186 -6.02 2.21 -17.60
C LEU A 186 -7.35 2.87 -17.18
N ASN A 187 -7.92 2.40 -16.09
CA ASN A 187 -9.25 2.71 -15.55
C ASN A 187 -10.43 2.26 -16.43
N LYS A 188 -10.23 2.08 -17.74
CA LYS A 188 -11.25 1.56 -18.67
C LYS A 188 -11.18 0.03 -18.81
N GLU A 189 -10.01 -0.53 -19.01
CA GLU A 189 -9.80 -1.99 -19.20
C GLU A 189 -9.33 -2.67 -17.92
N ALA A 190 -8.44 -2.00 -17.18
CA ALA A 190 -7.93 -2.46 -15.90
C ALA A 190 -7.59 -1.27 -15.00
N VAL A 191 -7.64 -1.50 -13.69
CA VAL A 191 -7.24 -0.53 -12.67
C VAL A 191 -5.97 -1.02 -12.00
N VAL A 192 -4.94 -0.15 -11.91
CA VAL A 192 -3.79 -0.44 -11.05
C VAL A 192 -4.27 -0.33 -9.61
N GLN A 193 -4.38 -1.47 -8.94
CA GLN A 193 -4.86 -1.59 -7.57
C GLN A 193 -4.20 -2.80 -6.92
N ASP A 194 -3.61 -2.60 -5.74
CA ASP A 194 -2.95 -3.69 -5.01
C ASP A 194 -3.89 -4.87 -4.73
N TYR A 195 -3.33 -6.09 -4.65
CA TYR A 195 -4.08 -7.32 -4.41
C TYR A 195 -4.97 -7.22 -3.17
N SER A 196 -4.42 -6.83 -2.03
CA SER A 196 -5.17 -6.75 -0.78
C SER A 196 -6.22 -5.65 -0.81
N SER A 197 -5.96 -4.53 -1.50
CA SER A 197 -6.96 -3.49 -1.73
C SER A 197 -8.16 -4.03 -2.54
N GLN A 198 -7.94 -4.91 -3.51
CA GLN A 198 -9.02 -5.57 -4.25
C GLN A 198 -9.85 -6.51 -3.35
N GLN A 199 -9.19 -7.20 -2.40
CA GLN A 199 -9.88 -8.12 -1.49
C GLN A 199 -10.87 -7.41 -0.54
N THR A 200 -10.70 -6.12 -0.27
CA THR A 200 -11.66 -5.36 0.54
C THR A 200 -13.07 -5.36 -0.05
N GLY A 201 -13.18 -5.47 -1.37
CA GLY A 201 -14.47 -5.58 -2.06
C GLY A 201 -15.24 -6.86 -1.74
N LYS A 202 -14.57 -7.95 -1.35
CA LYS A 202 -15.22 -9.22 -1.02
C LYS A 202 -16.12 -9.09 0.21
N LEU A 203 -15.79 -8.20 1.16
CA LEU A 203 -16.60 -7.95 2.34
C LEU A 203 -17.98 -7.39 1.97
N LEU A 204 -18.08 -6.71 0.83
CA LEU A 204 -19.34 -6.11 0.39
C LEU A 204 -20.27 -7.10 -0.33
N LEU A 205 -19.75 -8.18 -0.89
CA LEU A 205 -20.54 -9.11 -1.69
C LEU A 205 -21.73 -9.65 -0.91
N SER A 206 -21.51 -10.16 0.32
CA SER A 206 -22.59 -10.71 1.15
C SER A 206 -23.65 -9.67 1.53
N ALA A 207 -23.27 -8.39 1.64
CA ALA A 207 -24.18 -7.30 2.01
C ALA A 207 -25.03 -6.79 0.84
N PHE A 208 -24.52 -6.87 -0.40
CA PHE A 208 -25.11 -6.21 -1.56
C PHE A 208 -25.39 -7.15 -2.75
N GLU A 209 -25.06 -8.45 -2.67
CA GLU A 209 -25.18 -9.42 -3.80
C GLU A 209 -26.60 -9.51 -4.38
N GLN A 210 -27.63 -9.34 -3.53
CA GLN A 210 -29.03 -9.42 -3.95
C GLN A 210 -29.71 -8.05 -4.09
N THR A 211 -28.94 -6.96 -4.00
CA THR A 211 -29.51 -5.61 -4.02
C THR A 211 -29.90 -5.20 -5.44
N LYS A 212 -31.22 -5.06 -5.67
CA LYS A 212 -31.78 -4.50 -6.91
C LYS A 212 -31.99 -2.97 -6.84
N LYS A 213 -31.77 -2.35 -5.69
CA LYS A 213 -31.96 -0.92 -5.46
C LYS A 213 -30.72 -0.15 -5.83
N ASN A 214 -30.89 1.12 -6.24
CA ASN A 214 -29.79 2.04 -6.39
C ASN A 214 -29.18 2.34 -5.02
N VAL A 215 -27.90 1.96 -4.82
CA VAL A 215 -27.18 2.06 -3.55
C VAL A 215 -26.59 3.47 -3.43
N ALA A 216 -26.94 4.22 -2.41
CA ALA A 216 -26.32 5.50 -2.10
C ALA A 216 -24.99 5.27 -1.37
N ILE A 217 -23.86 5.67 -1.99
CA ILE A 217 -22.50 5.45 -1.50
C ILE A 217 -21.82 6.77 -1.19
N TRP A 218 -21.09 6.81 -0.07
CA TRP A 218 -20.15 7.88 0.21
C TRP A 218 -18.75 7.29 0.49
N ASP A 219 -17.79 7.59 -0.39
CA ASP A 219 -16.36 7.35 -0.19
C ASP A 219 -15.77 8.64 0.40
N CYS A 220 -15.59 8.68 1.71
CA CYS A 220 -15.28 9.93 2.43
C CYS A 220 -13.79 10.23 2.54
N CYS A 221 -12.91 9.27 2.21
CA CYS A 221 -11.46 9.41 2.10
C CYS A 221 -11.02 8.85 0.74
N ALA A 222 -11.66 9.34 -0.35
CA ALA A 222 -11.65 8.69 -1.64
C ALA A 222 -10.28 8.67 -2.35
N ALA A 223 -9.36 9.55 -1.93
CA ALA A 223 -8.07 9.72 -2.60
C ALA A 223 -8.25 9.80 -4.13
N SER A 224 -7.58 8.95 -4.90
CA SER A 224 -7.70 8.91 -6.38
C SER A 224 -8.86 8.04 -6.89
N GLY A 225 -9.76 7.56 -6.04
CA GLY A 225 -11.00 6.87 -6.42
C GLY A 225 -10.87 5.38 -6.75
N GLY A 226 -9.77 4.73 -6.39
CA GLY A 226 -9.56 3.30 -6.73
C GLY A 226 -10.61 2.37 -6.11
N LYS A 227 -10.99 2.60 -4.85
CA LYS A 227 -12.03 1.86 -4.13
C LYS A 227 -13.42 2.22 -4.62
N SER A 228 -13.67 3.51 -4.88
CA SER A 228 -14.91 3.97 -5.54
C SER A 228 -15.17 3.24 -6.86
N ILE A 229 -14.17 3.17 -7.77
CA ILE A 229 -14.30 2.44 -9.05
C ILE A 229 -14.58 0.96 -8.80
N MET A 230 -13.92 0.34 -7.80
CA MET A 230 -14.14 -1.05 -7.45
C MET A 230 -15.59 -1.32 -7.02
N VAL A 231 -16.13 -0.49 -6.15
CA VAL A 231 -17.50 -0.68 -5.63
C VAL A 231 -18.53 -0.42 -6.71
N MET A 232 -18.31 0.58 -7.60
CA MET A 232 -19.18 0.79 -8.78
C MET A 232 -19.18 -0.42 -9.72
N ASP A 233 -18.04 -1.09 -9.90
CA ASP A 233 -17.96 -2.33 -10.68
C ASP A 233 -18.73 -3.48 -10.02
N LEU A 234 -18.56 -3.67 -8.72
CA LEU A 234 -19.24 -4.71 -7.94
C LEU A 234 -20.77 -4.56 -7.97
N LEU A 235 -21.26 -3.32 -7.97
CA LEU A 235 -22.68 -3.01 -8.04
C LEU A 235 -23.21 -2.86 -9.49
N SER A 236 -22.38 -3.19 -10.49
CA SER A 236 -22.74 -3.06 -11.92
C SER A 236 -23.27 -1.67 -12.29
N GLY A 237 -22.72 -0.63 -11.66
CA GLY A 237 -23.13 0.75 -11.84
C GLY A 237 -24.46 1.14 -11.18
N ASN A 238 -25.12 0.22 -10.46
CA ASN A 238 -26.40 0.46 -9.80
C ASN A 238 -26.21 1.19 -8.45
N ALA A 239 -25.56 2.35 -8.50
CA ALA A 239 -25.26 3.15 -7.32
C ALA A 239 -25.18 4.65 -7.66
N SER A 240 -25.44 5.47 -6.64
CA SER A 240 -25.20 6.92 -6.63
C SER A 240 -23.99 7.20 -5.76
N LEU A 241 -22.91 7.67 -6.36
CA LEU A 241 -21.62 7.84 -5.69
C LEU A 241 -21.41 9.29 -5.24
N THR A 242 -21.05 9.45 -3.98
CA THR A 242 -20.47 10.68 -3.43
C THR A 242 -19.04 10.38 -3.04
N ALA A 243 -18.09 11.23 -3.42
CA ALA A 243 -16.68 11.09 -3.10
C ALA A 243 -16.15 12.37 -2.46
N SER A 244 -15.38 12.26 -1.39
CA SER A 244 -14.68 13.41 -0.79
C SER A 244 -13.29 13.06 -0.33
N ASP A 245 -12.42 14.04 -0.28
CA ASP A 245 -11.07 13.96 0.30
C ASP A 245 -10.71 15.36 0.84
N ILE A 246 -9.82 15.43 1.80
CA ILE A 246 -9.34 16.70 2.34
C ILE A 246 -8.48 17.48 1.32
N ARG A 247 -7.92 16.80 0.31
CA ARG A 247 -7.00 17.37 -0.68
C ARG A 247 -7.69 17.57 -2.02
N GLU A 248 -7.96 18.82 -2.42
CA GLU A 248 -8.53 19.12 -3.73
C GLU A 248 -7.67 18.61 -4.90
N SER A 249 -6.34 18.67 -4.77
CA SER A 249 -5.44 18.21 -5.82
C SER A 249 -5.60 16.72 -6.17
N ILE A 250 -5.96 15.86 -5.20
CA ILE A 250 -6.19 14.45 -5.45
C ILE A 250 -7.56 14.21 -6.10
N LEU A 251 -8.56 15.05 -5.80
CA LEU A 251 -9.89 14.98 -6.42
C LEU A 251 -9.86 15.34 -7.91
N VAL A 252 -8.92 16.16 -8.36
CA VAL A 252 -8.67 16.38 -9.80
C VAL A 252 -8.32 15.07 -10.49
N ASN A 253 -7.40 14.28 -9.89
CA ASN A 253 -7.04 12.96 -10.42
C ASN A 253 -8.21 11.97 -10.34
N LEU A 254 -9.00 12.01 -9.25
CA LEU A 254 -10.20 11.19 -9.09
C LEU A 254 -11.18 11.42 -10.23
N ARG A 255 -11.53 12.70 -10.53
CA ARG A 255 -12.46 13.06 -11.61
C ARG A 255 -11.99 12.52 -12.97
N LYS A 256 -10.70 12.70 -13.28
CA LYS A 256 -10.09 12.14 -14.50
C LYS A 256 -10.24 10.62 -14.56
N ARG A 257 -9.94 9.92 -13.48
CA ARG A 257 -10.06 8.45 -13.42
C ARG A 257 -11.51 7.97 -13.52
N PHE A 258 -12.47 8.73 -12.96
CA PHE A 258 -13.89 8.42 -13.10
C PHE A 258 -14.38 8.59 -14.54
N ASP A 259 -13.93 9.63 -15.23
CA ASP A 259 -14.22 9.82 -16.66
C ASP A 259 -13.67 8.67 -17.49
N GLU A 260 -12.41 8.28 -17.27
CA GLU A 260 -11.77 7.13 -17.94
C GLU A 260 -12.50 5.80 -17.62
N ALA A 261 -12.99 5.65 -16.40
CA ALA A 261 -13.75 4.49 -15.94
C ALA A 261 -15.22 4.49 -16.44
N GLY A 262 -15.69 5.58 -17.04
CA GLY A 262 -17.07 5.72 -17.48
C GLY A 262 -18.08 6.00 -16.36
N ILE A 263 -17.62 6.41 -15.17
CA ILE A 263 -18.49 6.77 -14.04
C ILE A 263 -18.94 8.21 -14.22
N LYS A 264 -20.23 8.43 -14.49
CA LYS A 264 -20.80 9.75 -14.77
C LYS A 264 -21.71 10.27 -13.67
N ASN A 265 -22.38 9.37 -12.95
CA ASN A 265 -23.33 9.72 -11.89
C ASN A 265 -22.62 9.77 -10.53
N TYR A 266 -21.92 10.87 -10.26
CA TYR A 266 -21.28 11.09 -8.98
C TYR A 266 -21.26 12.56 -8.56
N ARG A 267 -21.05 12.80 -7.26
CA ARG A 267 -20.70 14.11 -6.69
C ARG A 267 -19.31 14.02 -6.07
N SER A 268 -18.51 15.08 -6.20
CA SER A 268 -17.22 15.15 -5.48
C SER A 268 -17.01 16.55 -4.90
N PHE A 269 -16.46 16.60 -3.69
CA PHE A 269 -16.15 17.84 -2.98
C PHE A 269 -15.02 17.65 -1.99
N THR A 270 -14.34 18.75 -1.65
CA THR A 270 -13.30 18.75 -0.61
C THR A 270 -13.93 18.84 0.77
N ALA A 271 -13.54 17.96 1.68
CA ALA A 271 -13.98 17.98 3.08
C ALA A 271 -12.95 17.37 4.02
N ASP A 272 -12.82 17.97 5.20
CA ASP A 272 -12.21 17.34 6.36
C ASP A 272 -13.32 16.67 7.18
N VAL A 273 -13.37 15.34 7.13
CA VAL A 273 -14.37 14.54 7.86
C VAL A 273 -13.96 14.22 9.29
N SER A 274 -12.84 14.75 9.76
CA SER A 274 -12.39 14.61 11.15
C SER A 274 -12.84 15.78 12.04
N THR A 275 -13.34 16.88 11.45
CA THR A 275 -13.67 18.11 12.16
C THR A 275 -14.97 18.74 11.66
N GLY A 276 -15.68 19.47 12.53
CA GLY A 276 -16.87 20.24 12.16
C GLY A 276 -18.08 19.39 11.80
N PRO A 277 -19.16 20.04 11.31
CA PRO A 277 -20.35 19.34 10.84
C PRO A 277 -20.07 18.64 9.51
N LEU A 278 -20.61 17.43 9.33
CA LEU A 278 -20.49 16.71 8.06
C LEU A 278 -21.15 17.49 6.90
N PRO A 279 -20.50 17.54 5.74
CA PRO A 279 -21.03 18.25 4.56
C PRO A 279 -22.11 17.43 3.81
N VAL A 280 -22.67 16.43 4.46
CA VAL A 280 -23.68 15.50 3.94
C VAL A 280 -24.81 15.33 4.97
N PRO A 281 -26.05 15.05 4.54
CA PRO A 281 -27.15 14.83 5.46
C PRO A 281 -26.97 13.55 6.28
N SER A 282 -27.52 13.53 7.50
CA SER A 282 -27.59 12.33 8.33
C SER A 282 -28.45 11.24 7.67
N SER A 283 -28.13 9.98 7.94
CA SER A 283 -28.91 8.80 7.49
C SER A 283 -29.19 8.78 5.99
N SER A 284 -28.20 9.19 5.16
CA SER A 284 -28.39 9.35 3.71
C SER A 284 -27.77 8.24 2.86
N PHE A 285 -26.81 7.49 3.41
CA PHE A 285 -26.04 6.50 2.65
C PHE A 285 -26.31 5.07 3.09
N ASP A 286 -26.43 4.18 2.11
CA ASP A 286 -26.54 2.74 2.33
C ASP A 286 -25.15 2.13 2.61
N LEU A 287 -24.09 2.75 2.07
CA LEU A 287 -22.69 2.39 2.28
C LEU A 287 -21.83 3.64 2.45
N VAL A 288 -21.05 3.69 3.52
CA VAL A 288 -19.94 4.65 3.68
C VAL A 288 -18.63 3.89 3.62
N ILE A 289 -17.68 4.36 2.81
CA ILE A 289 -16.33 3.81 2.70
C ILE A 289 -15.36 4.79 3.34
N VAL A 290 -14.53 4.27 4.25
CA VAL A 290 -13.45 5.02 4.89
C VAL A 290 -12.14 4.29 4.66
N ASP A 291 -11.40 4.66 3.62
CA ASP A 291 -10.00 4.30 3.46
C ASP A 291 -9.17 5.29 4.28
N ALA A 292 -9.08 5.00 5.59
CA ALA A 292 -8.67 5.97 6.58
C ALA A 292 -7.19 6.38 6.44
N PRO A 293 -6.86 7.67 6.68
CA PRO A 293 -5.46 8.05 6.84
C PRO A 293 -4.82 7.24 7.97
N CYS A 294 -3.66 6.64 7.70
CA CYS A 294 -3.00 5.71 8.61
C CYS A 294 -1.48 5.76 8.46
N SER A 295 -0.76 5.02 9.30
CA SER A 295 0.71 4.90 9.22
C SER A 295 1.21 4.40 7.87
N GLY A 296 0.40 3.63 7.15
CA GLY A 296 0.80 2.98 5.91
C GLY A 296 1.71 1.77 6.11
N SER A 297 1.86 1.28 7.34
CA SER A 297 2.85 0.24 7.70
C SER A 297 2.74 -1.05 6.88
N GLY A 298 1.57 -1.37 6.37
CA GLY A 298 1.36 -2.50 5.47
C GLY A 298 1.85 -2.28 4.03
N THR A 299 2.23 -1.04 3.67
CA THR A 299 2.69 -0.66 2.33
C THR A 299 4.17 -0.24 2.28
N TRP A 300 4.88 -0.27 3.41
CA TRP A 300 6.27 0.20 3.48
C TRP A 300 7.25 -0.63 2.63
N SER A 301 6.87 -1.80 2.17
CA SER A 301 7.64 -2.51 1.14
C SER A 301 7.76 -1.73 -0.18
N ARG A 302 6.85 -0.75 -0.44
CA ARG A 302 6.92 0.16 -1.60
C ARG A 302 7.68 1.44 -1.30
N THR A 303 7.70 1.87 -0.05
CA THR A 303 8.39 3.08 0.46
C THR A 303 9.21 2.71 1.69
N PRO A 304 10.30 1.91 1.52
CA PRO A 304 11.01 1.32 2.65
C PRO A 304 11.76 2.34 3.52
N GLU A 305 11.96 3.56 3.05
CA GLU A 305 12.40 4.67 3.88
C GLU A 305 11.48 4.92 5.08
N GLN A 306 10.17 4.73 4.93
CA GLN A 306 9.22 4.88 6.03
C GLN A 306 9.49 3.88 7.17
N LEU A 307 9.92 2.67 6.84
CA LEU A 307 10.27 1.65 7.84
C LEU A 307 11.44 2.09 8.74
N VAL A 308 12.38 2.86 8.18
CA VAL A 308 13.55 3.36 8.94
C VAL A 308 13.17 4.53 9.83
N TYR A 309 12.35 5.46 9.32
CA TYR A 309 12.13 6.76 9.98
C TYR A 309 10.83 6.84 10.79
N PHE A 310 9.97 5.84 10.70
CA PHE A 310 8.72 5.82 11.47
C PHE A 310 9.00 5.73 12.99
N GLU A 311 8.28 6.56 13.74
CA GLU A 311 8.32 6.59 15.21
C GLU A 311 6.99 6.10 15.78
N ALA A 312 7.06 5.29 16.86
CA ALA A 312 5.93 4.57 17.45
C ALA A 312 4.79 5.50 17.92
N GLU A 313 5.14 6.69 18.37
CA GLU A 313 4.19 7.71 18.84
C GLU A 313 3.17 8.12 17.77
N ARG A 314 3.54 7.99 16.50
CA ARG A 314 2.64 8.28 15.38
C ARG A 314 1.46 7.31 15.29
N ILE A 315 1.58 6.11 15.84
CA ILE A 315 0.47 5.14 15.90
C ILE A 315 -0.71 5.75 16.63
N GLU A 316 -0.49 6.38 17.79
CA GLU A 316 -1.54 7.01 18.59
C GLU A 316 -2.17 8.21 17.87
N VAL A 317 -1.36 8.99 17.15
CA VAL A 317 -1.86 10.13 16.36
C VAL A 317 -2.83 9.66 15.28
N TYR A 318 -2.45 8.61 14.52
CA TYR A 318 -3.33 8.05 13.49
C TYR A 318 -4.57 7.40 14.08
N SER A 319 -4.42 6.60 15.13
CA SER A 319 -5.54 5.95 15.80
C SER A 319 -6.57 6.96 16.32
N SER A 320 -6.11 8.04 16.96
CA SER A 320 -6.98 9.12 17.44
C SER A 320 -7.71 9.84 16.29
N LEU A 321 -7.04 10.07 15.17
CA LEU A 321 -7.65 10.67 13.97
C LEU A 321 -8.72 9.74 13.37
N GLN A 322 -8.42 8.46 13.24
CA GLN A 322 -9.33 7.46 12.71
C GLN A 322 -10.58 7.32 13.57
N GLN A 323 -10.42 7.30 14.90
CA GLN A 323 -11.56 7.27 15.84
C GLN A 323 -12.48 8.47 15.64
N LYS A 324 -11.94 9.69 15.51
CA LYS A 324 -12.72 10.90 15.21
C LYS A 324 -13.50 10.77 13.90
N ILE A 325 -12.83 10.32 12.84
CA ILE A 325 -13.44 10.14 11.52
C ILE A 325 -14.61 9.16 11.62
N VAL A 326 -14.40 7.94 12.11
CA VAL A 326 -15.44 6.90 12.11
C VAL A 326 -16.62 7.26 13.02
N GLN A 327 -16.40 7.96 14.12
CA GLN A 327 -17.46 8.43 14.99
C GLN A 327 -18.37 9.46 14.30
N GLN A 328 -17.79 10.40 13.54
CA GLN A 328 -18.56 11.41 12.83
C GLN A 328 -19.33 10.83 11.66
N ILE A 329 -18.65 10.06 10.79
CA ILE A 329 -19.28 9.60 9.54
C ILE A 329 -20.37 8.54 9.76
N THR A 330 -20.39 7.87 10.91
CA THR A 330 -21.41 6.87 11.22
C THR A 330 -22.83 7.47 11.21
N ASP A 331 -22.98 8.74 11.54
CA ASP A 331 -24.28 9.42 11.54
C ASP A 331 -24.84 9.63 10.12
N ALA A 332 -23.99 9.59 9.08
CA ALA A 332 -24.42 9.67 7.69
C ALA A 332 -24.96 8.34 7.13
N ILE A 333 -24.70 7.22 7.80
CA ILE A 333 -25.16 5.89 7.39
C ILE A 333 -26.63 5.74 7.74
N LYS A 334 -27.45 5.19 6.86
CA LYS A 334 -28.86 4.83 7.15
C LYS A 334 -28.94 3.74 8.21
N PRO A 335 -30.02 3.67 9.00
CA PRO A 335 -30.33 2.47 9.81
C PRO A 335 -30.28 1.22 8.92
N GLY A 336 -29.58 0.17 9.34
CA GLY A 336 -29.33 -1.03 8.57
C GLY A 336 -28.29 -0.92 7.45
N GLY A 337 -27.75 0.27 7.18
CA GLY A 337 -26.67 0.51 6.22
C GLY A 337 -25.29 0.11 6.76
N TYR A 338 -24.27 0.23 5.94
CA TYR A 338 -22.93 -0.32 6.20
C TYR A 338 -21.84 0.75 6.21
N LEU A 339 -20.84 0.51 7.06
CA LEU A 339 -19.53 1.17 7.04
C LEU A 339 -18.47 0.16 6.61
N LEU A 340 -17.73 0.46 5.55
CA LEU A 340 -16.52 -0.26 5.19
C LEU A 340 -15.31 0.55 5.66
N TYR A 341 -14.72 0.14 6.77
CA TYR A 341 -13.51 0.72 7.33
C TYR A 341 -12.28 0.00 6.81
N ILE A 342 -11.30 0.72 6.31
CA ILE A 342 -10.08 0.17 5.70
C ILE A 342 -8.88 0.98 6.16
N THR A 343 -7.76 0.30 6.44
CA THR A 343 -6.43 0.90 6.58
C THR A 343 -5.40 0.09 5.82
N CYS A 344 -4.33 0.73 5.41
CA CYS A 344 -3.10 0.05 4.98
C CYS A 344 -2.08 -0.06 6.13
N SER A 345 -2.56 -0.31 7.34
CA SER A 345 -1.77 -0.48 8.55
C SER A 345 -1.80 -1.93 9.05
N VAL A 346 -0.70 -2.35 9.68
CA VAL A 346 -0.64 -3.61 10.44
C VAL A 346 -0.75 -3.39 11.95
N PHE A 347 -0.95 -2.17 12.41
CA PHE A 347 -1.03 -1.85 13.84
C PHE A 347 -2.45 -2.04 14.38
N LYS A 348 -2.59 -2.82 15.48
CA LYS A 348 -3.88 -3.09 16.12
C LYS A 348 -4.63 -1.84 16.60
N LYS A 349 -3.88 -0.81 17.03
CA LYS A 349 -4.46 0.47 17.45
C LYS A 349 -5.16 1.22 16.33
N GLU A 350 -4.63 1.11 15.09
CA GLU A 350 -5.26 1.70 13.91
C GLU A 350 -6.35 0.81 13.32
N ASN A 351 -6.43 -0.44 13.71
CA ASN A 351 -7.29 -1.49 13.15
C ASN A 351 -8.38 -1.92 14.15
N GLU A 352 -8.16 -3.02 14.86
CA GLU A 352 -9.17 -3.63 15.74
C GLU A 352 -9.62 -2.69 16.85
N GLU A 353 -8.72 -1.86 17.39
CA GLU A 353 -9.07 -0.97 18.50
C GLU A 353 -9.98 0.18 18.06
N VAL A 354 -9.80 0.72 16.84
CA VAL A 354 -10.70 1.72 16.24
C VAL A 354 -12.08 1.11 16.05
N VAL A 355 -12.18 -0.09 15.47
CA VAL A 355 -13.45 -0.79 15.24
C VAL A 355 -14.15 -1.09 16.56
N ASN A 356 -13.43 -1.66 17.54
CA ASN A 356 -14.00 -1.99 18.85
C ASN A 356 -14.41 -0.73 19.64
N GLY A 357 -13.68 0.37 19.50
CA GLY A 357 -14.03 1.67 20.05
C GLY A 357 -15.35 2.20 19.48
N LEU A 358 -15.55 2.07 18.16
CA LEU A 358 -16.79 2.49 17.51
C LEU A 358 -17.98 1.65 17.96
N VAL A 359 -17.85 0.33 18.04
CA VAL A 359 -18.92 -0.57 18.52
C VAL A 359 -19.37 -0.24 19.94
N LYS A 360 -18.46 0.22 20.81
CA LYS A 360 -18.80 0.63 22.19
C LYS A 360 -19.55 1.95 22.27
N THR A 361 -19.35 2.85 21.30
CA THR A 361 -19.85 4.25 21.36
C THR A 361 -21.00 4.53 20.41
N LYS A 362 -21.20 3.73 19.40
CA LYS A 362 -22.25 3.86 18.38
C LYS A 362 -23.04 2.56 18.24
N ALA A 363 -24.29 2.67 17.81
CA ALA A 363 -25.13 1.52 17.52
C ALA A 363 -24.71 0.87 16.18
N VAL A 364 -23.59 0.17 16.19
CA VAL A 364 -23.07 -0.59 15.04
C VAL A 364 -22.62 -1.98 15.47
N GLU A 365 -22.70 -2.93 14.55
CA GLU A 365 -22.31 -4.32 14.76
C GLU A 365 -21.25 -4.71 13.72
N ILE A 366 -20.29 -5.55 14.11
CA ILE A 366 -19.27 -6.06 13.18
C ILE A 366 -19.90 -7.17 12.34
N ALA A 367 -20.07 -6.94 11.05
CA ALA A 367 -20.52 -7.95 10.10
C ALA A 367 -19.35 -8.83 9.62
N ALA A 368 -18.18 -8.23 9.39
CA ALA A 368 -16.94 -8.94 9.05
C ALA A 368 -15.74 -8.07 9.44
N MET A 369 -14.63 -8.71 9.82
CA MET A 369 -13.38 -8.02 10.13
C MET A 369 -12.19 -8.94 9.83
N GLN A 370 -11.19 -8.47 9.09
CA GLN A 370 -10.02 -9.29 8.75
C GLN A 370 -8.78 -8.47 8.42
N LEU A 371 -7.62 -9.05 8.71
CA LEU A 371 -6.34 -8.62 8.18
C LEU A 371 -6.09 -9.33 6.84
N LEU A 372 -5.91 -8.54 5.77
CA LEU A 372 -5.63 -9.00 4.41
C LEU A 372 -4.12 -9.11 4.23
N LYS A 373 -3.57 -10.32 4.43
CA LYS A 373 -2.12 -10.60 4.48
C LYS A 373 -1.51 -10.60 3.09
N GLY A 374 -1.19 -9.43 2.55
CA GLY A 374 -0.52 -9.31 1.25
C GLY A 374 0.96 -9.66 1.30
N TYR A 375 1.61 -9.58 2.47
CA TYR A 375 3.03 -9.87 2.63
C TYR A 375 3.41 -11.32 2.21
N ASP A 376 2.49 -12.27 2.25
CA ASP A 376 2.70 -13.64 1.76
C ASP A 376 2.58 -13.76 0.23
N LYS A 377 2.17 -12.68 -0.46
CA LYS A 377 1.84 -12.66 -1.90
C LYS A 377 2.58 -11.54 -2.66
N SER A 378 3.68 -11.04 -2.14
CA SER A 378 4.38 -9.87 -2.69
C SER A 378 3.44 -8.67 -2.93
N ALA A 379 2.48 -8.46 -2.03
CA ALA A 379 1.45 -7.42 -2.06
C ALA A 379 1.45 -6.61 -0.75
N ASP A 380 0.72 -5.52 -0.74
CA ASP A 380 0.51 -4.72 0.46
C ASP A 380 -0.35 -5.48 1.48
N THR A 381 -0.20 -5.17 2.77
CA THR A 381 -1.06 -5.71 3.83
C THR A 381 -2.05 -4.64 4.25
N LEU A 382 -3.33 -4.98 4.26
CA LEU A 382 -4.41 -4.09 4.64
C LEU A 382 -5.26 -4.71 5.76
N PHE A 383 -5.93 -3.87 6.51
CA PHE A 383 -7.01 -4.27 7.39
C PHE A 383 -8.34 -3.78 6.82
N ALA A 384 -9.40 -4.57 6.95
CA ALA A 384 -10.73 -4.17 6.56
C ALA A 384 -11.78 -4.70 7.53
N ALA A 385 -12.76 -3.85 7.85
CA ALA A 385 -13.93 -4.21 8.65
C ALA A 385 -15.20 -3.68 7.98
N LEU A 386 -16.21 -4.55 7.88
CA LEU A 386 -17.56 -4.19 7.50
C LEU A 386 -18.41 -4.14 8.77
N LEU A 387 -18.96 -2.97 9.06
CA LEU A 387 -19.86 -2.77 10.18
C LEU A 387 -21.26 -2.43 9.67
N ARG A 388 -22.29 -2.87 10.36
CA ARG A 388 -23.68 -2.55 10.06
C ARG A 388 -24.23 -1.62 11.14
N ARG A 389 -24.86 -0.52 10.71
CA ARG A 389 -25.59 0.34 11.66
C ARG A 389 -26.88 -0.34 12.09
N SER A 390 -27.15 -0.39 13.39
CA SER A 390 -28.40 -0.93 13.93
C SER A 390 -29.61 -0.16 13.41
N SER A 391 -30.74 -0.86 13.35
CA SER A 391 -32.01 -0.32 12.81
C SER A 391 -32.63 0.71 13.74
#